data_91288036c8d1e55d59475e7ca04820e2
#
_entry.id   91288036c8d1e55d59475e7ca04820e2
#
_cell.length_a   1.000
_cell.length_b   1.000
_cell.length_c   1.000
_cell.angle_alpha   90.00
_cell.angle_beta   90.00
_cell.angle_gamma   90.00
#
_symmetry.space_group_name_H-M   'P 1'
#
loop_
_entity.id
_entity.type
_entity.pdbx_description
1 polymer ?
#
loop_
_entity_poly.entity_id
_entity_poly.type
_entity_poly.pdbx_seq_one_letter_code
_entity_poly.pdbx_strand_id
1 'polypeptide(L)'
;MKKSKMICLVLTLALLCSLSACDGEGEPSPSPTAAPAESASPSSAPTEAPGTAEFVLSCYPSAGFHPITGQNRTNLTLAPLMYEGLFELDETFAPHNVLCESHAVSEDGLTWTFTLKAAAFSDGSALTAADVVYSLQRAQGEDSVYAGRLSGVRSIRASEAGVELVLSAPNGNLPALLDIPIVKENGEAPLGTGPYVLTGEGEELSLTAVDGWWQNKALPLTSIRLCSVQGADGLIHAFDTREVSLVTADITGSNALGYSGSYEVWDYPTSIMLYVGYNTQSGPCRDSEVRRALSYGYERTAVAKSLFAQHAAAACLPVSPASPLYSQALADTLAYSPQRVEELLEGAGWLLSDGVRTKGREALTLTFVVNTDNSYKVSAAEYLTELLSREGIAVELKKLPWEDYVAALAGGEFDLYLGEVKLTADFDLTALLAPGGTLNYGAFADGETQDLLAAYLAADAAGRSEAAQALYRQIARTAPFTPICFKSWSVLTHWGKIAGLNPTQQNVFYGFSNWKPGR
;
A
#
# COMPACT_ATOMS: atom_id res chain seq x y z
N MET A 1 -39.49 37.84 -29.45
CA MET A 1 -39.37 38.16 -30.90
C MET A 1 -38.34 37.22 -31.51
N LYS A 2 -38.76 36.50 -32.59
CA LYS A 2 -38.04 35.79 -33.67
C LYS A 2 -37.00 34.72 -33.20
N LYS A 3 -37.26 33.37 -33.27
CA LYS A 3 -37.51 32.46 -34.44
C LYS A 3 -36.35 32.45 -35.45
N SER A 4 -35.68 31.29 -35.56
CA SER A 4 -35.44 30.51 -36.78
C SER A 4 -34.58 29.30 -36.40
N LYS A 5 -34.99 28.05 -36.37
CA LYS A 5 -35.35 27.03 -37.37
C LYS A 5 -34.20 26.69 -38.34
N MET A 6 -33.65 25.44 -38.13
CA MET A 6 -33.75 24.29 -39.02
C MET A 6 -32.70 24.24 -40.14
N ILE A 7 -31.98 23.10 -40.26
CA ILE A 7 -32.17 22.13 -41.36
C ILE A 7 -31.33 20.85 -41.10
N CYS A 8 -31.99 19.69 -41.15
CA CYS A 8 -31.44 18.35 -41.35
C CYS A 8 -30.83 18.18 -42.74
N LEU A 9 -29.79 17.36 -42.89
CA LEU A 9 -29.58 16.64 -44.14
C LEU A 9 -29.04 15.22 -43.86
N VAL A 10 -29.88 14.26 -44.18
CA VAL A 10 -29.63 12.81 -44.31
C VAL A 10 -29.01 12.59 -45.70
N LEU A 11 -27.97 11.78 -45.81
CA LEU A 11 -27.60 11.12 -47.06
C LEU A 11 -27.20 9.68 -46.80
N THR A 12 -28.12 8.77 -47.07
CA THR A 12 -27.93 7.35 -47.36
C THR A 12 -27.41 7.19 -48.79
N LEU A 13 -26.41 6.33 -48.99
CA LEU A 13 -26.20 5.70 -50.29
C LEU A 13 -25.74 4.26 -50.13
N ALA A 14 -26.63 3.35 -50.48
CA ALA A 14 -26.37 1.94 -50.71
C ALA A 14 -25.88 1.75 -52.15
N LEU A 15 -24.95 0.82 -52.36
CA LEU A 15 -24.86 0.18 -53.70
C LEU A 15 -24.49 -1.29 -53.56
N LEU A 16 -25.28 -2.07 -54.28
CA LEU A 16 -25.40 -3.53 -54.37
C LEU A 16 -24.40 -4.16 -55.34
N CYS A 17 -24.10 -5.45 -55.06
CA CYS A 17 -24.02 -6.60 -55.99
C CYS A 17 -22.91 -6.71 -57.05
N SER A 18 -22.20 -7.84 -56.99
CA SER A 18 -22.32 -8.83 -58.06
C SER A 18 -21.87 -10.23 -57.62
N LEU A 19 -22.80 -11.17 -57.76
CA LEU A 19 -22.64 -12.62 -57.72
C LEU A 19 -22.04 -13.11 -59.04
N SER A 20 -21.16 -14.11 -59.00
CA SER A 20 -21.02 -15.08 -60.05
C SER A 20 -20.70 -16.43 -59.44
N ALA A 21 -21.58 -17.36 -59.60
CA ALA A 21 -21.49 -18.77 -59.30
C ALA A 21 -20.79 -19.50 -60.42
N CYS A 22 -20.04 -20.58 -60.08
CA CYS A 22 -19.89 -21.74 -60.95
C CYS A 22 -19.78 -22.99 -60.09
N ASP A 23 -20.63 -23.94 -60.42
CA ASP A 23 -20.77 -25.29 -59.87
C ASP A 23 -19.59 -26.17 -60.22
N GLY A 24 -19.32 -27.17 -59.36
CA GLY A 24 -18.40 -28.29 -59.62
C GLY A 24 -18.47 -29.29 -58.48
N GLU A 25 -19.30 -30.35 -58.68
CA GLU A 25 -19.42 -31.50 -57.77
C GLU A 25 -18.11 -32.32 -57.72
N GLY A 26 -17.79 -32.88 -56.56
CA GLY A 26 -16.73 -33.87 -56.34
C GLY A 26 -16.69 -34.37 -54.90
N GLU A 27 -17.00 -35.65 -54.73
CA GLU A 27 -17.20 -36.43 -53.52
C GLU A 27 -15.95 -36.54 -52.59
N PRO A 28 -16.09 -37.04 -51.33
CA PRO A 28 -15.20 -36.76 -50.22
C PRO A 28 -14.05 -37.78 -50.07
N SER A 29 -12.92 -37.35 -49.63
CA SER A 29 -11.85 -38.20 -49.10
C SER A 29 -11.19 -37.60 -47.83
N PRO A 30 -10.59 -38.41 -46.94
CA PRO A 30 -10.69 -38.23 -45.50
C PRO A 30 -9.70 -37.18 -44.91
N SER A 31 -10.12 -36.59 -43.81
CA SER A 31 -9.36 -35.70 -42.93
C SER A 31 -7.98 -36.24 -42.57
N PRO A 32 -6.94 -35.43 -42.64
CA PRO A 32 -5.78 -35.62 -41.81
C PRO A 32 -5.95 -34.86 -40.48
N THR A 33 -5.66 -35.57 -39.41
CA THR A 33 -5.53 -35.14 -38.03
C THR A 33 -4.78 -33.82 -37.92
N ALA A 34 -5.39 -32.84 -37.22
CA ALA A 34 -4.74 -31.58 -36.87
C ALA A 34 -3.56 -31.84 -35.93
N ALA A 35 -2.39 -31.43 -36.34
CA ALA A 35 -1.23 -31.27 -35.47
C ALA A 35 -1.46 -30.10 -34.49
N PRO A 36 -0.89 -30.14 -33.26
CA PRO A 36 -1.02 -29.07 -32.31
C PRO A 36 -0.39 -27.77 -32.84
N ALA A 37 -1.10 -26.65 -32.69
CA ALA A 37 -0.57 -25.34 -33.01
C ALA A 37 0.69 -25.07 -32.18
N GLU A 38 1.80 -24.84 -32.84
CA GLU A 38 3.02 -24.32 -32.25
C GLU A 38 2.70 -22.97 -31.60
N SER A 39 2.98 -22.91 -30.30
CA SER A 39 2.95 -21.69 -29.51
C SER A 39 3.91 -20.68 -30.16
N ALA A 40 3.41 -19.54 -30.56
CA ALA A 40 4.23 -18.45 -31.05
C ALA A 40 5.26 -18.07 -29.99
N SER A 41 6.52 -18.25 -30.28
CA SER A 41 7.65 -17.75 -29.52
C SER A 41 7.53 -16.23 -29.39
N PRO A 42 7.80 -15.65 -28.20
CA PRO A 42 7.81 -14.20 -28.05
C PRO A 42 8.88 -13.62 -28.97
N SER A 43 8.51 -12.56 -29.68
CA SER A 43 9.38 -11.78 -30.55
C SER A 43 10.65 -11.39 -29.80
N SER A 44 11.81 -11.74 -30.37
CA SER A 44 13.10 -11.36 -29.82
C SER A 44 13.21 -9.85 -29.67
N ALA A 45 13.54 -9.38 -28.46
CA ALA A 45 13.87 -7.99 -28.19
C ALA A 45 15.00 -7.51 -29.12
N PRO A 46 15.04 -6.23 -29.50
CA PRO A 46 16.15 -5.68 -30.27
C PRO A 46 17.45 -5.83 -29.48
N THR A 47 18.45 -6.45 -30.08
CA THR A 47 19.80 -6.58 -29.51
C THR A 47 20.48 -5.21 -29.60
N GLU A 48 20.42 -4.41 -28.53
CA GLU A 48 21.34 -3.27 -28.37
C GLU A 48 22.76 -3.80 -28.10
N ALA A 49 23.76 -3.14 -28.68
CA ALA A 49 25.16 -3.45 -28.48
C ALA A 49 25.55 -3.32 -26.99
N PRO A 50 26.49 -4.13 -26.46
CA PRO A 50 26.86 -4.12 -25.06
C PRO A 50 27.67 -2.86 -24.71
N GLY A 51 26.97 -1.77 -24.44
CA GLY A 51 27.47 -0.67 -23.62
C GLY A 51 27.05 -0.99 -22.17
N THR A 52 27.89 -0.65 -21.19
CA THR A 52 27.48 -0.64 -19.79
C THR A 52 26.31 0.35 -19.66
N ALA A 53 25.10 -0.16 -19.74
CA ALA A 53 23.91 0.69 -19.73
C ALA A 53 23.87 1.46 -18.41
N GLU A 54 24.03 2.78 -18.50
CA GLU A 54 23.99 3.69 -17.36
C GLU A 54 22.67 3.49 -16.60
N PHE A 55 22.74 3.36 -15.28
CA PHE A 55 21.56 3.29 -14.42
C PHE A 55 21.25 4.68 -13.88
N VAL A 56 20.06 5.17 -14.14
CA VAL A 56 19.66 6.55 -13.88
C VAL A 56 18.38 6.57 -13.05
N LEU A 57 18.38 7.34 -11.97
CA LEU A 57 17.20 7.59 -11.15
C LEU A 57 16.76 9.05 -11.29
N SER A 58 15.47 9.31 -11.08
CA SER A 58 14.94 10.67 -11.08
C SER A 58 15.13 11.37 -9.74
N CYS A 59 15.31 12.69 -9.76
CA CYS A 59 15.33 13.52 -8.56
C CYS A 59 14.72 14.91 -8.80
N TYR A 60 14.41 15.59 -7.70
CA TYR A 60 13.95 16.99 -7.66
C TYR A 60 14.93 17.80 -6.79
N PRO A 61 16.04 18.30 -7.34
CA PRO A 61 17.10 18.93 -6.53
C PRO A 61 16.62 20.13 -5.71
N SER A 62 15.68 20.91 -6.24
CA SER A 62 15.09 22.07 -5.53
C SER A 62 14.28 21.70 -4.27
N ALA A 63 13.85 20.44 -4.16
CA ALA A 63 13.11 19.94 -2.98
C ALA A 63 14.03 19.43 -1.86
N GLY A 64 15.35 19.39 -2.09
CA GLY A 64 16.33 18.87 -1.14
C GLY A 64 16.28 17.34 -0.99
N PHE A 65 17.27 16.81 -0.27
CA PHE A 65 17.44 15.35 -0.07
C PHE A 65 17.44 14.94 1.41
N HIS A 66 16.94 15.81 2.29
CA HIS A 66 16.92 15.46 3.72
C HIS A 66 15.97 14.28 3.98
N PRO A 67 16.44 13.14 4.55
CA PRO A 67 15.64 11.91 4.60
C PRO A 67 14.52 11.95 5.64
N ILE A 68 14.59 12.86 6.64
CA ILE A 68 13.61 12.95 7.72
C ILE A 68 12.57 14.04 7.48
N THR A 69 13.00 15.20 7.02
CA THR A 69 12.13 16.39 6.85
C THR A 69 11.82 16.71 5.39
N GLY A 70 12.39 15.96 4.45
CA GLY A 70 12.06 16.08 3.03
C GLY A 70 10.59 15.75 2.78
N GLN A 71 9.96 16.52 1.87
CA GLN A 71 8.55 16.34 1.52
C GLN A 71 8.36 15.76 0.10
N ASN A 72 9.42 15.71 -0.69
CA ASN A 72 9.35 15.19 -2.04
C ASN A 72 9.47 13.67 -2.04
N ARG A 73 8.42 12.98 -2.47
CA ARG A 73 8.35 11.52 -2.46
C ARG A 73 9.42 10.85 -3.32
N THR A 74 9.76 11.42 -4.49
CA THR A 74 10.80 10.86 -5.37
C THR A 74 12.17 10.91 -4.68
N ASN A 75 12.52 12.05 -4.06
CA ASN A 75 13.78 12.17 -3.31
C ASN A 75 13.81 11.27 -2.08
N LEU A 76 12.69 11.14 -1.36
CA LEU A 76 12.59 10.21 -0.23
C LEU A 76 12.76 8.75 -0.66
N THR A 77 12.37 8.39 -1.88
CA THR A 77 12.61 7.04 -2.42
C THR A 77 14.10 6.74 -2.56
N LEU A 78 14.96 7.77 -2.78
CA LEU A 78 16.42 7.59 -2.87
C LEU A 78 17.08 7.42 -1.50
N ALA A 79 16.42 7.82 -0.42
CA ALA A 79 17.01 7.85 0.92
C ALA A 79 17.65 6.51 1.37
N PRO A 80 17.06 5.32 1.12
CA PRO A 80 17.66 4.04 1.53
C PRO A 80 19.00 3.73 0.86
N LEU A 81 19.36 4.40 -0.25
CA LEU A 81 20.69 4.27 -0.87
C LEU A 81 21.76 5.05 -0.10
N MET A 82 21.37 6.09 0.63
CA MET A 82 22.29 6.99 1.33
C MET A 82 22.25 6.83 2.85
N TYR A 83 21.14 6.39 3.39
CA TYR A 83 20.87 6.35 4.82
C TYR A 83 20.32 5.00 5.24
N GLU A 84 20.74 4.55 6.40
CA GLU A 84 20.23 3.34 7.04
C GLU A 84 19.52 3.68 8.35
N GLY A 85 18.57 2.85 8.75
CA GLY A 85 17.90 2.89 10.04
C GLY A 85 18.51 1.93 11.05
N LEU A 86 17.97 1.91 12.26
CA LEU A 86 18.29 0.85 13.23
C LEU A 86 17.89 -0.52 12.67
N PHE A 87 16.78 -0.55 11.94
CA PHE A 87 16.22 -1.72 11.27
C PHE A 87 15.89 -1.40 9.82
N GLU A 88 15.75 -2.44 9.01
CA GLU A 88 15.07 -2.40 7.70
C GLU A 88 13.95 -3.44 7.71
N LEU A 89 12.92 -3.25 6.88
CA LEU A 89 11.77 -4.14 6.80
C LEU A 89 11.81 -4.92 5.49
N ASP A 90 11.56 -6.23 5.57
CA ASP A 90 11.38 -7.06 4.39
C ASP A 90 9.96 -6.94 3.79
N GLU A 91 9.67 -7.70 2.73
CA GLU A 91 8.38 -7.72 2.05
C GLU A 91 7.23 -8.24 2.92
N THR A 92 7.54 -8.86 4.06
CA THR A 92 6.57 -9.35 5.05
C THR A 92 6.35 -8.38 6.21
N PHE A 93 7.00 -7.22 6.18
CA PHE A 93 7.04 -6.20 7.24
C PHE A 93 7.81 -6.64 8.50
N ALA A 94 8.61 -7.69 8.40
CA ALA A 94 9.45 -8.14 9.51
C ALA A 94 10.72 -7.26 9.62
N PRO A 95 11.08 -6.78 10.84
CA PRO A 95 12.25 -5.95 11.04
C PRO A 95 13.54 -6.80 11.09
N HIS A 96 14.56 -6.38 10.36
CA HIS A 96 15.91 -6.94 10.35
C HIS A 96 16.91 -5.91 10.87
N ASN A 97 17.84 -6.35 11.73
CA ASN A 97 18.85 -5.49 12.32
C ASN A 97 19.82 -4.93 11.26
N VAL A 98 19.89 -3.60 11.13
CA VAL A 98 20.90 -2.90 10.29
C VAL A 98 21.93 -2.24 11.20
N LEU A 99 21.67 -1.03 11.73
CA LEU A 99 22.57 -0.35 12.65
C LEU A 99 22.42 -0.85 14.11
N CYS A 100 21.31 -1.48 14.44
CA CYS A 100 21.12 -2.19 15.70
C CYS A 100 21.88 -3.51 15.69
N GLU A 101 22.68 -3.79 16.74
CA GLU A 101 23.29 -5.09 16.97
C GLU A 101 22.35 -6.00 17.75
N SER A 102 21.82 -5.49 18.85
CA SER A 102 20.87 -6.19 19.72
C SER A 102 19.99 -5.20 20.46
N HIS A 103 18.88 -5.68 20.98
CA HIS A 103 17.99 -4.87 21.80
C HIS A 103 17.44 -5.66 22.98
N ALA A 104 17.03 -4.93 24.01
CA ALA A 104 16.39 -5.46 25.20
C ALA A 104 15.20 -4.57 25.57
N VAL A 105 14.19 -5.17 26.22
CA VAL A 105 13.02 -4.48 26.73
C VAL A 105 12.85 -4.77 28.20
N SER A 106 12.41 -3.77 28.98
CA SER A 106 12.09 -3.92 30.40
C SER A 106 10.89 -4.83 30.62
N GLU A 107 10.73 -5.39 31.83
CA GLU A 107 9.63 -6.29 32.17
C GLU A 107 8.24 -5.67 31.98
N ASP A 108 8.12 -4.35 32.14
CA ASP A 108 6.87 -3.60 31.91
C ASP A 108 6.62 -3.25 30.44
N GLY A 109 7.55 -3.60 29.54
CA GLY A 109 7.47 -3.33 28.10
C GLY A 109 7.64 -1.87 27.69
N LEU A 110 8.01 -0.98 28.63
CA LEU A 110 8.02 0.47 28.39
C LEU A 110 9.40 0.99 27.99
N THR A 111 10.49 0.37 28.43
CA THR A 111 11.85 0.84 28.17
C THR A 111 12.55 -0.11 27.24
N TRP A 112 12.96 0.41 26.07
CA TRP A 112 13.75 -0.31 25.08
C TRP A 112 15.18 0.21 25.05
N THR A 113 16.15 -0.70 25.03
CA THR A 113 17.57 -0.37 24.92
C THR A 113 18.13 -1.02 23.65
N PHE A 114 18.77 -0.23 22.79
CA PHE A 114 19.34 -0.68 21.52
C PHE A 114 20.87 -0.53 21.57
N THR A 115 21.59 -1.64 21.42
CA THR A 115 23.05 -1.64 21.23
C THR A 115 23.35 -1.43 19.75
N LEU A 116 24.33 -0.59 19.43
CA LEU A 116 24.69 -0.24 18.07
C LEU A 116 25.85 -1.08 17.54
N LYS A 117 25.80 -1.42 16.25
CA LYS A 117 26.94 -1.99 15.52
C LYS A 117 28.03 -0.92 15.34
N ALA A 118 29.26 -1.36 15.17
CA ALA A 118 30.36 -0.50 14.73
C ALA A 118 30.16 -0.16 13.25
N ALA A 119 29.49 0.95 12.98
CA ALA A 119 29.22 1.47 11.65
C ALA A 119 29.92 2.83 11.44
N ALA A 120 30.09 3.24 10.19
CA ALA A 120 30.69 4.51 9.83
C ALA A 120 29.81 5.27 8.82
N PHE A 121 29.80 6.58 8.94
CA PHE A 121 29.23 7.48 7.95
C PHE A 121 30.07 7.51 6.67
N SER A 122 29.50 8.05 5.59
CA SER A 122 30.16 8.17 4.28
C SER A 122 31.45 9.00 4.31
N ASP A 123 31.69 9.81 5.35
CA ASP A 123 32.94 10.56 5.58
C ASP A 123 33.98 9.78 6.42
N GLY A 124 33.70 8.53 6.76
CA GLY A 124 34.57 7.67 7.59
C GLY A 124 34.45 7.89 9.09
N SER A 125 33.68 8.85 9.57
CA SER A 125 33.43 9.05 11.00
C SER A 125 32.54 7.94 11.57
N ALA A 126 32.80 7.55 12.82
CA ALA A 126 32.04 6.50 13.48
C ALA A 126 30.62 6.95 13.82
N LEU A 127 29.66 6.03 13.66
CA LEU A 127 28.30 6.17 14.19
C LEU A 127 28.31 6.16 15.70
N THR A 128 27.59 7.07 16.34
CA THR A 128 27.43 7.17 17.78
C THR A 128 25.97 7.11 18.23
N ALA A 129 25.75 6.87 19.53
CA ALA A 129 24.41 6.95 20.11
C ALA A 129 23.82 8.37 20.01
N ALA A 130 24.65 9.41 19.99
CA ALA A 130 24.20 10.79 19.83
C ALA A 130 23.57 11.04 18.44
N ASP A 131 24.13 10.47 17.38
CA ASP A 131 23.59 10.56 16.02
C ASP A 131 22.20 9.90 15.93
N VAL A 132 22.03 8.75 16.57
CA VAL A 132 20.75 8.04 16.60
C VAL A 132 19.71 8.85 17.40
N VAL A 133 20.09 9.36 18.58
CA VAL A 133 19.21 10.20 19.41
C VAL A 133 18.80 11.46 18.64
N TYR A 134 19.75 12.15 18.02
CA TYR A 134 19.49 13.32 17.19
C TYR A 134 18.48 13.01 16.07
N SER A 135 18.71 11.94 15.32
CA SER A 135 17.85 11.55 14.18
C SER A 135 16.44 11.19 14.62
N LEU A 136 16.30 10.37 15.68
CA LEU A 136 14.98 9.96 16.17
C LEU A 136 14.22 11.12 16.85
N GLN A 137 14.91 12.03 17.55
CA GLN A 137 14.28 13.26 18.07
C GLN A 137 13.84 14.18 16.92
N ARG A 138 14.65 14.29 15.85
CA ARG A 138 14.28 15.02 14.66
C ARG A 138 13.06 14.39 13.96
N ALA A 139 12.98 13.06 13.97
CA ALA A 139 11.87 12.29 13.42
C ALA A 139 10.55 12.46 14.21
N GLN A 140 10.58 12.87 15.47
CA GLN A 140 9.40 13.24 16.25
C GLN A 140 8.86 14.64 15.92
N GLY A 141 9.62 15.49 15.21
CA GLY A 141 9.21 16.85 14.85
C GLY A 141 8.01 16.87 13.93
N GLU A 142 7.20 17.93 14.02
CA GLU A 142 5.97 18.10 13.23
C GLU A 142 6.23 18.17 11.71
N ASP A 143 7.42 18.59 11.31
CA ASP A 143 7.89 18.64 9.92
C ASP A 143 8.41 17.30 9.40
N SER A 144 8.43 16.26 10.24
CA SER A 144 8.92 14.93 9.88
C SER A 144 7.82 14.04 9.26
N VAL A 145 8.19 13.30 8.22
CA VAL A 145 7.33 12.26 7.64
C VAL A 145 7.17 11.02 8.55
N TYR A 146 7.94 10.96 9.64
CA TYR A 146 7.95 9.84 10.61
C TYR A 146 7.25 10.16 11.93
N ALA A 147 6.81 11.40 12.17
CA ALA A 147 6.26 11.85 13.46
C ALA A 147 5.19 10.90 14.03
N GLY A 148 4.26 10.43 13.18
CA GLY A 148 3.21 9.51 13.58
C GLY A 148 3.71 8.16 14.10
N ARG A 149 4.87 7.66 13.62
CA ARG A 149 5.43 6.38 14.08
C ARG A 149 5.99 6.44 15.50
N LEU A 150 6.45 7.62 15.91
CA LEU A 150 7.09 7.86 17.20
C LEU A 150 6.15 8.55 18.21
N SER A 151 4.87 8.68 17.91
CA SER A 151 3.89 9.34 18.79
C SER A 151 3.74 8.67 20.16
N GLY A 152 4.00 7.37 20.24
CA GLY A 152 4.04 6.60 21.50
C GLY A 152 5.35 6.72 22.28
N VAL A 153 6.40 7.37 21.74
CA VAL A 153 7.72 7.49 22.39
C VAL A 153 7.78 8.76 23.23
N ARG A 154 7.94 8.61 24.54
CA ARG A 154 8.03 9.73 25.51
C ARG A 154 9.41 10.36 25.60
N SER A 155 10.46 9.54 25.52
CA SER A 155 11.84 10.04 25.59
C SER A 155 12.79 9.17 24.79
N ILE A 156 13.82 9.79 24.25
CA ILE A 156 14.90 9.19 23.48
C ILE A 156 16.20 9.75 24.06
N ARG A 157 17.11 8.89 24.51
CA ARG A 157 18.37 9.32 25.14
C ARG A 157 19.51 8.35 24.86
N ALA A 158 20.72 8.86 24.86
CA ALA A 158 21.91 8.03 24.87
C ALA A 158 22.12 7.43 26.27
N SER A 159 22.63 6.20 26.34
CA SER A 159 22.99 5.50 27.55
C SER A 159 24.37 4.80 27.36
N GLU A 160 24.92 4.25 28.42
CA GLU A 160 26.18 3.47 28.33
C GLU A 160 26.03 2.22 27.45
N ALA A 161 24.80 1.66 27.35
CA ALA A 161 24.51 0.49 26.55
C ALA A 161 24.15 0.82 25.07
N GLY A 162 24.01 2.11 24.73
CA GLY A 162 23.61 2.56 23.40
C GLY A 162 22.49 3.61 23.43
N VAL A 163 21.33 3.31 22.85
CA VAL A 163 20.18 4.22 22.78
C VAL A 163 19.01 3.65 23.57
N GLU A 164 18.38 4.49 24.38
CA GLU A 164 17.22 4.12 25.18
C GLU A 164 15.99 4.90 24.72
N LEU A 165 14.89 4.20 24.49
CA LEU A 165 13.56 4.74 24.20
C LEU A 165 12.59 4.35 25.31
N VAL A 166 11.84 5.34 25.83
CA VAL A 166 10.77 5.10 26.80
C VAL A 166 9.42 5.36 26.15
N LEU A 167 8.53 4.39 26.22
CA LEU A 167 7.21 4.42 25.60
C LEU A 167 6.12 4.91 26.57
N SER A 168 5.01 5.37 26.03
CA SER A 168 3.79 5.73 26.78
C SER A 168 2.91 4.53 27.12
N ALA A 169 2.96 3.49 26.29
CA ALA A 169 2.33 2.20 26.46
C ALA A 169 3.23 1.13 25.83
N PRO A 170 3.15 -0.14 26.26
CA PRO A 170 3.94 -1.20 25.69
C PRO A 170 3.68 -1.39 24.20
N ASN A 171 4.75 -1.55 23.41
CA ASN A 171 4.71 -1.98 22.02
C ASN A 171 5.81 -3.02 21.81
N GLY A 172 5.41 -4.30 21.74
CA GLY A 172 6.35 -5.43 21.58
C GLY A 172 6.93 -5.55 20.17
N ASN A 173 6.52 -4.70 19.22
CA ASN A 173 7.06 -4.64 17.86
C ASN A 173 7.63 -3.25 17.50
N LEU A 174 8.13 -2.53 18.49
CA LEU A 174 8.79 -1.24 18.26
C LEU A 174 9.87 -1.27 17.15
N PRO A 175 10.66 -2.35 16.98
CA PRO A 175 11.63 -2.46 15.89
C PRO A 175 11.03 -2.23 14.48
N ALA A 176 9.79 -2.62 14.24
CA ALA A 176 9.12 -2.39 12.94
C ALA A 176 8.80 -0.91 12.66
N LEU A 177 8.93 -0.03 13.63
CA LEU A 177 8.74 1.42 13.49
C LEU A 177 10.05 2.19 13.36
N LEU A 178 11.21 1.52 13.51
CA LEU A 178 12.54 2.13 13.60
C LEU A 178 13.41 1.92 12.34
N ASP A 179 12.77 1.74 11.18
CA ASP A 179 13.38 1.86 9.85
C ASP A 179 13.56 3.34 9.44
N ILE A 180 13.78 4.20 10.43
CA ILE A 180 13.93 5.65 10.27
C ILE A 180 15.41 5.95 9.94
N PRO A 181 15.68 6.74 8.87
CA PRO A 181 17.03 7.11 8.49
C PRO A 181 17.82 7.77 9.63
N ILE A 182 19.04 7.29 9.87
CA ILE A 182 19.97 7.92 10.81
C ILE A 182 20.91 8.85 10.04
N VAL A 183 21.01 10.08 10.50
CA VAL A 183 21.89 11.12 9.94
C VAL A 183 22.90 11.56 10.97
N LYS A 184 24.05 12.03 10.52
CA LYS A 184 25.10 12.54 11.41
C LYS A 184 24.63 13.80 12.14
N GLU A 185 24.85 13.84 13.45
CA GLU A 185 24.52 15.00 14.28
C GLU A 185 25.26 16.26 13.82
N ASN A 186 24.56 17.39 13.78
CA ASN A 186 25.10 18.73 13.48
C ASN A 186 25.84 18.86 12.12
N GLY A 187 25.57 17.99 11.15
CA GLY A 187 26.08 18.13 9.80
C GLY A 187 25.41 19.28 9.03
N GLU A 188 26.15 20.07 8.25
CA GLU A 188 25.58 21.08 7.34
C GLU A 188 24.72 20.42 6.24
N ALA A 189 25.16 19.27 5.74
CA ALA A 189 24.38 18.38 4.87
C ALA A 189 24.20 17.03 5.58
N PRO A 190 23.03 16.38 5.48
CA PRO A 190 22.81 15.12 6.14
C PRO A 190 23.75 14.05 5.54
N LEU A 191 24.67 13.53 6.35
CA LEU A 191 25.48 12.36 6.02
C LEU A 191 24.81 11.11 6.57
N GLY A 192 24.85 10.03 5.79
CA GLY A 192 24.32 8.72 6.18
C GLY A 192 25.38 7.65 6.18
N THR A 193 25.00 6.47 6.64
CA THR A 193 25.84 5.26 6.72
C THR A 193 25.61 4.35 5.50
N GLY A 194 24.73 4.74 4.57
CA GLY A 194 24.35 3.93 3.42
C GLY A 194 25.47 3.72 2.40
N PRO A 195 25.24 2.84 1.43
CA PRO A 195 26.23 2.43 0.44
C PRO A 195 26.64 3.51 -0.58
N TYR A 196 25.85 4.57 -0.70
CA TYR A 196 26.12 5.67 -1.62
C TYR A 196 26.10 7.02 -0.94
N VAL A 197 26.79 7.97 -1.53
CA VAL A 197 26.80 9.37 -1.13
C VAL A 197 26.44 10.25 -2.34
N LEU A 198 25.70 11.33 -2.09
CA LEU A 198 25.36 12.31 -3.10
C LEU A 198 26.59 13.13 -3.49
N THR A 199 26.90 13.21 -4.77
CA THR A 199 28.06 13.91 -5.33
C THR A 199 27.68 14.71 -6.58
N GLY A 200 28.49 15.72 -6.93
CA GLY A 200 28.24 16.57 -8.09
C GLY A 200 27.14 17.59 -7.87
N GLU A 201 26.90 18.39 -8.89
CA GLU A 201 25.85 19.42 -8.93
C GLU A 201 25.24 19.49 -10.34
N GLY A 202 24.02 19.99 -10.46
CA GLY A 202 23.34 20.18 -11.73
C GLY A 202 23.19 18.87 -12.52
N GLU A 203 23.72 18.83 -13.74
CA GLU A 203 23.64 17.66 -14.64
C GLU A 203 24.61 16.52 -14.25
N GLU A 204 25.61 16.82 -13.42
CA GLU A 204 26.59 15.84 -12.92
C GLU A 204 26.15 15.21 -11.58
N LEU A 205 24.96 15.57 -11.09
CA LEU A 205 24.45 15.03 -9.82
C LEU A 205 24.33 13.50 -9.88
N SER A 206 24.93 12.83 -8.93
CA SER A 206 24.98 11.36 -8.87
C SER A 206 25.07 10.82 -7.45
N LEU A 207 24.72 9.57 -7.30
CA LEU A 207 25.00 8.77 -6.10
C LEU A 207 26.25 7.94 -6.39
N THR A 208 27.35 8.25 -5.68
CA THR A 208 28.63 7.55 -5.84
C THR A 208 28.80 6.52 -4.72
N ALA A 209 29.22 5.32 -5.08
CA ALA A 209 29.47 4.25 -4.10
C ALA A 209 30.53 4.69 -3.06
N VAL A 210 30.25 4.44 -1.81
CA VAL A 210 31.18 4.72 -0.69
C VAL A 210 32.29 3.68 -0.69
N ASP A 211 33.52 4.13 -0.87
CA ASP A 211 34.68 3.25 -0.81
C ASP A 211 34.86 2.72 0.63
N GLY A 212 35.00 1.39 0.76
CA GLY A 212 35.08 0.77 2.07
C GLY A 212 33.81 0.88 2.91
N TRP A 213 32.63 0.92 2.28
CA TRP A 213 31.36 0.92 3.01
C TRP A 213 31.35 -0.09 4.16
N TRP A 214 30.95 0.34 5.35
CA TRP A 214 31.09 -0.38 6.62
C TRP A 214 30.50 -1.81 6.61
N GLN A 215 29.49 -2.11 5.79
CA GLN A 215 28.95 -3.46 5.66
C GLN A 215 29.82 -4.40 4.81
N ASN A 216 30.84 -3.92 4.12
CA ASN A 216 31.74 -4.71 3.26
C ASN A 216 31.03 -5.58 2.21
N LYS A 217 29.83 -5.20 1.80
CA LYS A 217 29.10 -5.87 0.72
C LYS A 217 29.51 -5.31 -0.64
N ALA A 218 29.59 -6.17 -1.65
CA ALA A 218 29.78 -5.71 -3.02
C ALA A 218 28.57 -4.90 -3.51
N LEU A 219 28.86 -3.77 -4.16
CA LEU A 219 27.83 -2.90 -4.74
C LEU A 219 27.71 -3.20 -6.24
N PRO A 220 26.48 -3.35 -6.78
CA PRO A 220 26.27 -3.68 -8.19
C PRO A 220 26.62 -2.56 -9.15
N LEU A 221 26.62 -1.32 -8.65
CA LEU A 221 26.87 -0.10 -9.40
C LEU A 221 27.89 0.77 -8.65
N THR A 222 28.87 1.31 -9.36
CA THR A 222 29.85 2.26 -8.78
C THR A 222 29.31 3.68 -8.75
N SER A 223 28.36 4.00 -9.61
CA SER A 223 27.67 5.29 -9.66
C SER A 223 26.27 5.12 -10.23
N ILE A 224 25.35 5.95 -9.75
CA ILE A 224 23.96 6.07 -10.20
C ILE A 224 23.74 7.54 -10.55
N ARG A 225 23.57 7.87 -11.83
CA ARG A 225 23.28 9.23 -12.26
C ARG A 225 21.89 9.66 -11.79
N LEU A 226 21.74 10.92 -11.40
CA LEU A 226 20.45 11.48 -11.04
C LEU A 226 19.98 12.45 -12.15
N CYS A 227 18.84 12.10 -12.76
CA CYS A 227 18.16 12.94 -13.73
C CYS A 227 17.26 13.93 -12.99
N SER A 228 17.55 15.23 -13.15
CA SER A 228 16.70 16.30 -12.61
C SER A 228 15.41 16.40 -13.40
N VAL A 229 14.27 16.20 -12.76
CA VAL A 229 12.94 16.30 -13.37
C VAL A 229 12.14 17.47 -12.77
N GLN A 230 11.18 17.98 -13.52
CA GLN A 230 10.29 19.06 -13.08
C GLN A 230 8.84 18.62 -13.25
N GLY A 231 8.13 18.44 -12.11
CA GLY A 231 6.74 18.03 -12.11
C GLY A 231 6.49 16.60 -12.61
N ALA A 232 5.24 16.21 -12.61
CA ALA A 232 4.80 14.89 -13.04
C ALA A 232 5.06 14.62 -14.52
N ASP A 233 4.79 15.60 -15.38
CA ASP A 233 4.97 15.46 -16.84
C ASP A 233 6.45 15.28 -17.20
N GLY A 234 7.36 15.97 -16.48
CA GLY A 234 8.81 15.79 -16.66
C GLY A 234 9.26 14.38 -16.27
N LEU A 235 8.72 13.82 -15.19
CA LEU A 235 9.01 12.45 -14.76
C LEU A 235 8.47 11.41 -15.75
N ILE A 236 7.24 11.60 -16.24
CA ILE A 236 6.64 10.74 -17.28
C ILE A 236 7.52 10.78 -18.53
N HIS A 237 7.86 11.98 -19.01
CA HIS A 237 8.70 12.14 -20.19
C HIS A 237 10.06 11.45 -20.05
N ALA A 238 10.76 11.69 -18.94
CA ALA A 238 12.08 11.11 -18.70
C ALA A 238 12.05 9.56 -18.62
N PHE A 239 10.98 8.98 -18.07
CA PHE A 239 10.82 7.55 -18.09
C PHE A 239 10.46 7.02 -19.48
N ASP A 240 9.49 7.63 -20.17
CA ASP A 240 9.03 7.19 -21.49
C ASP A 240 10.12 7.30 -22.56
N THR A 241 11.03 8.30 -22.44
CA THR A 241 12.21 8.46 -23.32
C THR A 241 13.43 7.63 -22.88
N ARG A 242 13.33 6.86 -21.79
CA ARG A 242 14.39 6.03 -21.21
C ARG A 242 15.57 6.82 -20.63
N GLU A 243 15.38 8.10 -20.31
CA GLU A 243 16.37 8.90 -19.58
C GLU A 243 16.45 8.48 -18.11
N VAL A 244 15.37 7.92 -17.56
CA VAL A 244 15.28 7.34 -16.22
C VAL A 244 15.04 5.83 -16.32
N SER A 245 15.78 5.05 -15.55
CA SER A 245 15.79 3.59 -15.61
C SER A 245 14.67 2.92 -14.82
N LEU A 246 14.22 3.58 -13.74
CA LEU A 246 13.27 3.05 -12.77
C LEU A 246 12.44 4.19 -12.17
N VAL A 247 11.15 3.93 -12.00
CA VAL A 247 10.22 4.80 -11.26
C VAL A 247 9.34 3.98 -10.32
N THR A 248 8.80 4.62 -9.28
CA THR A 248 7.81 4.03 -8.39
C THR A 248 6.42 4.55 -8.71
N ALA A 249 5.41 3.70 -8.64
CA ALA A 249 4.03 4.06 -8.97
C ALA A 249 3.04 3.47 -7.96
N ASP A 250 2.04 4.25 -7.58
CA ASP A 250 0.76 3.76 -7.05
C ASP A 250 -0.24 3.75 -8.21
N ILE A 251 -0.27 2.64 -8.96
CA ILE A 251 -1.05 2.52 -10.21
C ILE A 251 -2.55 2.72 -9.96
N THR A 252 -3.03 2.36 -8.78
CA THR A 252 -4.44 2.49 -8.38
C THR A 252 -4.70 3.71 -7.48
N GLY A 253 -3.73 4.61 -7.37
CA GLY A 253 -3.85 5.84 -6.59
C GLY A 253 -4.66 6.93 -7.30
N SER A 254 -5.13 7.91 -6.52
CA SER A 254 -5.85 9.08 -7.08
C SER A 254 -4.99 9.94 -8.01
N ASN A 255 -3.67 9.93 -7.79
CA ASN A 255 -2.69 10.69 -8.56
C ASN A 255 -1.71 9.75 -9.32
N ALA A 256 -2.23 8.62 -9.83
CA ALA A 256 -1.43 7.69 -10.63
C ALA A 256 -0.90 8.39 -11.89
N LEU A 257 0.42 8.29 -12.11
CA LEU A 257 1.04 8.81 -13.32
C LEU A 257 0.86 7.80 -14.46
N GLY A 258 0.47 8.30 -15.64
CA GLY A 258 0.26 7.49 -16.85
C GLY A 258 1.55 7.36 -17.65
N TYR A 259 2.35 6.33 -17.39
CA TYR A 259 3.51 6.01 -18.21
C TYR A 259 3.11 5.27 -19.48
N SER A 260 3.81 5.53 -20.58
CA SER A 260 3.56 4.91 -21.88
C SER A 260 4.69 3.94 -22.27
N GLY A 261 4.44 3.15 -23.33
CA GLY A 261 5.44 2.21 -23.84
C GLY A 261 5.40 0.83 -23.17
N SER A 262 6.50 0.09 -23.32
CA SER A 262 6.66 -1.26 -22.78
C SER A 262 7.70 -1.26 -21.65
N TYR A 263 7.28 -1.67 -20.48
CA TYR A 263 8.09 -1.72 -19.27
C TYR A 263 7.72 -2.96 -18.43
N GLU A 264 8.61 -3.34 -17.53
CA GLU A 264 8.37 -4.37 -16.52
C GLU A 264 7.70 -3.74 -15.31
N VAL A 265 6.75 -4.46 -14.69
CA VAL A 265 6.05 -4.06 -13.48
C VAL A 265 6.40 -5.04 -12.37
N TRP A 266 6.90 -4.51 -11.26
CA TRP A 266 7.26 -5.25 -10.06
C TRP A 266 6.39 -4.78 -8.90
N ASP A 267 5.28 -5.48 -8.68
CA ASP A 267 4.38 -5.16 -7.57
C ASP A 267 4.98 -5.63 -6.25
N TYR A 268 4.79 -4.82 -5.22
CA TYR A 268 5.15 -5.15 -3.85
C TYR A 268 4.04 -4.81 -2.87
N PRO A 269 3.89 -5.61 -1.81
CA PRO A 269 2.83 -5.42 -0.83
C PRO A 269 2.99 -4.11 -0.07
N THR A 270 1.86 -3.50 0.28
CA THR A 270 1.83 -2.34 1.17
C THR A 270 0.96 -2.60 2.40
N SER A 271 1.05 -1.72 3.39
CA SER A 271 0.14 -1.67 4.54
C SER A 271 -1.11 -0.81 4.28
N ILE A 272 -1.39 -0.47 3.01
CA ILE A 272 -2.55 0.35 2.65
C ILE A 272 -3.78 -0.54 2.53
N MET A 273 -4.65 -0.46 3.52
CA MET A 273 -5.89 -1.22 3.61
C MET A 273 -7.07 -0.42 3.06
N LEU A 274 -7.79 -1.01 2.10
CA LEU A 274 -9.15 -0.57 1.72
C LEU A 274 -10.15 -1.33 2.60
N TYR A 275 -11.11 -0.62 3.18
CA TYR A 275 -12.08 -1.20 4.11
C TYR A 275 -13.45 -0.52 4.03
N VAL A 276 -14.49 -1.24 4.41
CA VAL A 276 -15.83 -0.67 4.67
C VAL A 276 -15.95 -0.42 6.17
N GLY A 277 -16.16 0.83 6.56
CA GLY A 277 -16.47 1.20 7.93
C GLY A 277 -17.98 1.34 8.14
N TYR A 278 -18.44 1.21 9.37
CA TYR A 278 -19.85 1.19 9.75
C TYR A 278 -20.18 2.25 10.81
N ASN A 279 -21.36 2.85 10.71
CA ASN A 279 -21.92 3.64 11.80
C ASN A 279 -22.46 2.70 12.88
N THR A 280 -21.79 2.64 14.04
CA THR A 280 -22.19 1.74 15.13
C THR A 280 -23.19 2.37 16.10
N GLN A 281 -23.55 3.65 15.91
CA GLN A 281 -24.39 4.40 16.83
C GLN A 281 -25.85 4.53 16.36
N SER A 282 -26.08 4.51 15.05
CA SER A 282 -27.39 4.76 14.47
C SER A 282 -27.66 3.83 13.27
N GLY A 283 -28.91 3.84 12.80
CA GLY A 283 -29.34 3.05 11.65
C GLY A 283 -29.26 1.54 11.86
N PRO A 284 -29.43 0.76 10.78
CA PRO A 284 -29.37 -0.70 10.84
C PRO A 284 -28.00 -1.23 11.27
N CYS A 285 -26.92 -0.51 10.95
CA CYS A 285 -25.55 -0.89 11.30
C CYS A 285 -25.21 -0.72 12.80
N ARG A 286 -26.13 -0.19 13.63
CA ARG A 286 -26.03 -0.27 15.09
C ARG A 286 -26.02 -1.71 15.58
N ASP A 287 -26.76 -2.59 14.92
CA ASP A 287 -26.78 -4.02 15.22
C ASP A 287 -25.52 -4.71 14.67
N SER A 288 -24.74 -5.35 15.55
CA SER A 288 -23.54 -6.07 15.16
C SER A 288 -23.82 -7.27 14.24
N GLU A 289 -25.00 -7.92 14.35
CA GLU A 289 -25.37 -9.02 13.47
C GLU A 289 -25.59 -8.53 12.03
N VAL A 290 -26.14 -7.33 11.85
CA VAL A 290 -26.25 -6.69 10.53
C VAL A 290 -24.84 -6.43 9.96
N ARG A 291 -23.93 -5.82 10.73
CA ARG A 291 -22.56 -5.54 10.26
C ARG A 291 -21.80 -6.83 9.92
N ARG A 292 -21.97 -7.87 10.73
CA ARG A 292 -21.40 -9.20 10.45
C ARG A 292 -21.97 -9.80 9.16
N ALA A 293 -23.28 -9.72 8.96
CA ALA A 293 -23.91 -10.17 7.72
C ALA A 293 -23.30 -9.45 6.51
N LEU A 294 -23.23 -8.11 6.55
CA LEU A 294 -22.63 -7.31 5.49
C LEU A 294 -21.19 -7.73 5.18
N SER A 295 -20.40 -8.08 6.21
CA SER A 295 -19.01 -8.50 6.03
C SER A 295 -18.86 -9.76 5.17
N TYR A 296 -19.83 -10.67 5.18
CA TYR A 296 -19.88 -11.84 4.31
C TYR A 296 -20.42 -11.53 2.90
N GLY A 297 -21.04 -10.37 2.70
CA GLY A 297 -21.58 -9.93 1.41
C GLY A 297 -20.54 -9.34 0.45
N TYR A 298 -19.28 -9.22 0.83
CA TYR A 298 -18.24 -8.57 0.02
C TYR A 298 -17.32 -9.58 -0.67
N GLU A 299 -17.40 -9.65 -2.00
CA GLU A 299 -16.53 -10.49 -2.82
C GLU A 299 -15.17 -9.82 -3.05
N ARG A 300 -14.30 -9.91 -2.07
CA ARG A 300 -13.00 -9.23 -1.99
C ARG A 300 -12.06 -9.58 -3.12
N THR A 301 -12.11 -10.85 -3.58
CA THR A 301 -11.25 -11.34 -4.68
C THR A 301 -11.58 -10.64 -6.00
N ALA A 302 -12.85 -10.40 -6.30
CA ALA A 302 -13.25 -9.64 -7.49
C ALA A 302 -12.80 -8.18 -7.41
N VAL A 303 -12.92 -7.55 -6.23
CA VAL A 303 -12.40 -6.19 -6.02
C VAL A 303 -10.89 -6.14 -6.30
N ALA A 304 -10.11 -7.00 -5.67
CA ALA A 304 -8.65 -6.98 -5.82
C ALA A 304 -8.17 -7.31 -7.24
N LYS A 305 -8.73 -8.37 -7.85
CA LYS A 305 -8.26 -8.85 -9.15
C LYS A 305 -8.81 -8.07 -10.34
N SER A 306 -10.10 -7.75 -10.31
CA SER A 306 -10.76 -7.16 -11.47
C SER A 306 -10.84 -5.64 -11.37
N LEU A 307 -11.22 -5.09 -10.22
CA LEU A 307 -11.42 -3.65 -10.07
C LEU A 307 -10.12 -2.92 -9.77
N PHE A 308 -9.19 -3.53 -9.02
CA PHE A 308 -7.85 -2.99 -8.78
C PHE A 308 -6.78 -3.59 -9.73
N ALA A 309 -7.21 -4.19 -10.84
CA ALA A 309 -6.34 -4.68 -11.93
C ALA A 309 -5.16 -5.55 -11.43
N GLN A 310 -5.38 -6.38 -10.39
CA GLN A 310 -4.39 -7.21 -9.70
C GLN A 310 -3.35 -6.44 -8.86
N HIS A 311 -3.42 -5.10 -8.78
CA HIS A 311 -2.56 -4.29 -7.91
C HIS A 311 -3.09 -4.20 -6.47
N ALA A 312 -3.72 -5.26 -6.00
CA ALA A 312 -4.17 -5.43 -4.62
C ALA A 312 -4.28 -6.91 -4.26
N ALA A 313 -4.11 -7.22 -2.98
CA ALA A 313 -4.36 -8.55 -2.42
C ALA A 313 -5.66 -8.53 -1.61
N ALA A 314 -6.61 -9.43 -1.91
CA ALA A 314 -7.87 -9.57 -1.15
C ALA A 314 -7.56 -9.91 0.31
N ALA A 315 -8.26 -9.27 1.25
CA ALA A 315 -8.01 -9.49 2.67
C ALA A 315 -9.31 -9.52 3.49
N CYS A 316 -9.44 -10.53 4.33
CA CYS A 316 -10.51 -10.65 5.33
C CYS A 316 -10.09 -10.18 6.73
N LEU A 317 -8.78 -10.00 6.96
CA LEU A 317 -8.18 -9.58 8.22
C LEU A 317 -7.52 -8.21 8.06
N PRO A 318 -7.44 -7.39 9.15
CA PRO A 318 -6.88 -6.06 9.09
C PRO A 318 -5.34 -6.04 9.17
N VAL A 319 -4.71 -6.92 8.42
CA VAL A 319 -3.26 -7.07 8.27
C VAL A 319 -2.98 -7.51 6.85
N SER A 320 -1.87 -7.04 6.26
CA SER A 320 -1.48 -7.42 4.91
C SER A 320 -1.37 -8.94 4.76
N PRO A 321 -1.92 -9.55 3.69
CA PRO A 321 -1.74 -10.97 3.41
C PRO A 321 -0.28 -11.40 3.26
N ALA A 322 0.65 -10.47 3.02
CA ALA A 322 2.08 -10.74 3.01
C ALA A 322 2.66 -10.95 4.43
N SER A 323 2.00 -10.42 5.46
CA SER A 323 2.48 -10.52 6.85
C SER A 323 2.28 -11.94 7.42
N PRO A 324 3.25 -12.48 8.19
CA PRO A 324 3.08 -13.74 8.90
C PRO A 324 1.96 -13.72 9.96
N LEU A 325 1.45 -12.54 10.33
CA LEU A 325 0.29 -12.38 11.21
C LEU A 325 -1.03 -12.68 10.50
N TYR A 326 -1.04 -12.81 9.16
CA TYR A 326 -2.24 -13.15 8.40
C TYR A 326 -2.55 -14.65 8.49
N SER A 327 -3.56 -15.00 9.25
CA SER A 327 -4.02 -16.39 9.35
C SER A 327 -4.99 -16.74 8.20
N GLN A 328 -4.51 -17.47 7.20
CA GLN A 328 -5.37 -17.93 6.09
C GLN A 328 -6.55 -18.75 6.60
N ALA A 329 -6.34 -19.61 7.58
CA ALA A 329 -7.41 -20.43 8.16
C ALA A 329 -8.53 -19.58 8.81
N LEU A 330 -8.17 -18.47 9.46
CA LEU A 330 -9.16 -17.52 9.99
C LEU A 330 -9.83 -16.75 8.85
N ALA A 331 -9.06 -16.27 7.87
CA ALA A 331 -9.57 -15.54 6.72
C ALA A 331 -10.60 -16.36 5.91
N ASP A 332 -10.37 -17.67 5.74
CA ASP A 332 -11.27 -18.57 5.03
C ASP A 332 -12.65 -18.68 5.71
N THR A 333 -12.70 -18.55 7.05
CA THR A 333 -13.97 -18.52 7.79
C THR A 333 -14.79 -17.25 7.59
N LEU A 334 -14.15 -16.18 7.06
CA LEU A 334 -14.72 -14.85 6.83
C LEU A 334 -14.90 -14.54 5.33
N ALA A 335 -14.73 -15.56 4.48
CA ALA A 335 -14.87 -15.45 3.04
C ALA A 335 -16.30 -15.06 2.62
N TYR A 336 -16.42 -14.51 1.40
CA TYR A 336 -17.69 -14.16 0.78
C TYR A 336 -18.68 -15.36 0.82
N SER A 337 -19.87 -15.13 1.37
CA SER A 337 -20.90 -16.16 1.54
C SER A 337 -22.30 -15.55 1.60
N PRO A 338 -23.02 -15.46 0.46
CA PRO A 338 -24.42 -15.05 0.44
C PRO A 338 -25.30 -15.81 1.42
N GLN A 339 -25.07 -17.13 1.59
CA GLN A 339 -25.80 -17.94 2.56
C GLN A 339 -25.62 -17.43 3.99
N ARG A 340 -24.39 -17.01 4.38
CA ARG A 340 -24.16 -16.46 5.71
C ARG A 340 -24.80 -15.08 5.88
N VAL A 341 -24.88 -14.28 4.80
CA VAL A 341 -25.63 -13.00 4.81
C VAL A 341 -27.09 -13.28 5.14
N GLU A 342 -27.72 -14.26 4.44
CA GLU A 342 -29.10 -14.66 4.67
C GLU A 342 -29.31 -15.11 6.12
N GLU A 343 -28.54 -16.10 6.59
CA GLU A 343 -28.64 -16.68 7.94
C GLU A 343 -28.57 -15.59 9.04
N LEU A 344 -27.60 -14.67 8.94
CA LEU A 344 -27.39 -13.64 9.95
C LEU A 344 -28.46 -12.54 9.91
N LEU A 345 -28.90 -12.12 8.72
CA LEU A 345 -29.95 -11.10 8.59
C LEU A 345 -31.29 -11.66 9.05
N GLU A 346 -31.63 -12.90 8.72
CA GLU A 346 -32.86 -13.55 9.21
C GLU A 346 -32.81 -13.75 10.73
N GLY A 347 -31.65 -14.16 11.27
CA GLY A 347 -31.43 -14.25 12.72
C GLY A 347 -31.59 -12.90 13.42
N ALA A 348 -31.25 -11.79 12.77
CA ALA A 348 -31.45 -10.43 13.25
C ALA A 348 -32.89 -9.91 13.02
N GLY A 349 -33.78 -10.72 12.40
CA GLY A 349 -35.17 -10.39 12.13
C GLY A 349 -35.43 -9.64 10.82
N TRP A 350 -34.42 -9.54 9.93
CA TRP A 350 -34.56 -8.96 8.59
C TRP A 350 -34.93 -10.04 7.56
N LEU A 351 -36.24 -10.29 7.39
CA LEU A 351 -36.74 -11.34 6.53
C LEU A 351 -36.85 -10.88 5.08
N LEU A 352 -36.46 -11.74 4.14
CA LEU A 352 -36.58 -11.46 2.71
C LEU A 352 -38.03 -11.68 2.26
N SER A 353 -38.66 -10.66 1.68
CA SER A 353 -39.99 -10.72 1.08
C SER A 353 -40.02 -9.88 -0.17
N ASP A 354 -40.48 -10.45 -1.28
CA ASP A 354 -40.60 -9.81 -2.59
C ASP A 354 -39.29 -9.13 -3.06
N GLY A 355 -38.13 -9.74 -2.73
CA GLY A 355 -36.80 -9.25 -3.09
C GLY A 355 -36.27 -8.12 -2.21
N VAL A 356 -36.95 -7.78 -1.12
CA VAL A 356 -36.52 -6.75 -0.14
C VAL A 356 -36.50 -7.35 1.26
N ARG A 357 -35.45 -7.05 2.02
CA ARG A 357 -35.36 -7.42 3.43
C ARG A 357 -36.09 -6.41 4.29
N THR A 358 -37.00 -6.93 5.15
CA THR A 358 -37.82 -6.10 6.04
C THR A 358 -37.80 -6.63 7.46
N LYS A 359 -37.89 -5.71 8.44
CA LYS A 359 -38.13 -6.01 9.85
C LYS A 359 -39.41 -5.29 10.29
N GLY A 360 -40.50 -6.05 10.41
CA GLY A 360 -41.83 -5.45 10.58
C GLY A 360 -42.28 -4.70 9.32
N ARG A 361 -42.35 -3.36 9.41
CA ARG A 361 -42.71 -2.49 8.26
C ARG A 361 -41.52 -1.74 7.69
N GLU A 362 -40.36 -1.89 8.28
CA GLU A 362 -39.14 -1.16 7.91
C GLU A 362 -38.35 -1.98 6.89
N ALA A 363 -37.98 -1.38 5.77
CA ALA A 363 -37.06 -1.97 4.79
C ALA A 363 -35.61 -1.76 5.24
N LEU A 364 -34.74 -2.75 5.02
CA LEU A 364 -33.30 -2.61 5.26
C LEU A 364 -32.69 -1.70 4.18
N THR A 365 -32.55 -0.43 4.53
CA THR A 365 -31.96 0.60 3.66
C THR A 365 -30.70 1.14 4.29
N LEU A 366 -29.63 1.25 3.50
CA LEU A 366 -28.30 1.71 3.94
C LEU A 366 -27.81 2.87 3.07
N THR A 367 -27.30 3.91 3.70
CA THR A 367 -26.55 4.98 3.03
C THR A 367 -25.07 4.60 2.98
N PHE A 368 -24.52 4.44 1.77
CA PHE A 368 -23.11 4.12 1.55
C PHE A 368 -22.39 5.33 0.94
N VAL A 369 -21.35 5.87 1.59
CA VAL A 369 -20.60 7.03 1.10
C VAL A 369 -19.23 6.63 0.60
N VAL A 370 -18.80 7.22 -0.53
CA VAL A 370 -17.47 7.05 -1.12
C VAL A 370 -16.98 8.37 -1.69
N ASN A 371 -15.67 8.67 -1.58
CA ASN A 371 -15.09 9.86 -2.21
C ASN A 371 -14.82 9.63 -3.71
N THR A 372 -14.97 10.68 -4.51
CA THR A 372 -14.88 10.62 -5.98
C THR A 372 -13.46 10.77 -6.53
N ASP A 373 -12.47 11.09 -5.71
CA ASP A 373 -11.10 11.40 -6.15
C ASP A 373 -10.34 10.17 -6.68
N ASN A 374 -10.87 8.99 -6.47
CA ASN A 374 -10.29 7.74 -6.93
C ASN A 374 -11.33 6.86 -7.62
N SER A 375 -11.21 6.69 -8.95
CA SER A 375 -12.14 5.91 -9.75
C SER A 375 -12.16 4.42 -9.38
N TYR A 376 -11.05 3.85 -8.91
CA TYR A 376 -10.99 2.47 -8.44
C TYR A 376 -11.85 2.27 -7.20
N LYS A 377 -11.81 3.23 -6.25
CA LYS A 377 -12.67 3.18 -5.05
C LYS A 377 -14.14 3.36 -5.40
N VAL A 378 -14.46 4.26 -6.34
CA VAL A 378 -15.85 4.43 -6.82
C VAL A 378 -16.37 3.14 -7.42
N SER A 379 -15.60 2.52 -8.32
CA SER A 379 -15.98 1.23 -8.96
C SER A 379 -16.13 0.11 -7.92
N ALA A 380 -15.26 0.07 -6.91
CA ALA A 380 -15.38 -0.88 -5.80
C ALA A 380 -16.67 -0.67 -5.00
N ALA A 381 -17.01 0.58 -4.64
CA ALA A 381 -18.25 0.89 -3.93
C ALA A 381 -19.51 0.55 -4.74
N GLU A 382 -19.51 0.80 -6.05
CA GLU A 382 -20.59 0.41 -6.96
C GLU A 382 -20.78 -1.10 -6.98
N TYR A 383 -19.69 -1.85 -7.11
CA TYR A 383 -19.75 -3.31 -7.13
C TYR A 383 -20.23 -3.87 -5.78
N LEU A 384 -19.71 -3.36 -4.65
CA LEU A 384 -20.16 -3.78 -3.33
C LEU A 384 -21.65 -3.45 -3.10
N THR A 385 -22.12 -2.30 -3.59
CA THR A 385 -23.55 -1.92 -3.58
C THR A 385 -24.39 -2.93 -4.35
N GLU A 386 -23.95 -3.34 -5.55
CA GLU A 386 -24.65 -4.34 -6.37
C GLU A 386 -24.75 -5.68 -5.63
N LEU A 387 -23.66 -6.14 -5.00
CA LEU A 387 -23.67 -7.38 -4.22
C LEU A 387 -24.69 -7.34 -3.08
N LEU A 388 -24.71 -6.25 -2.29
CA LEU A 388 -25.67 -6.08 -1.20
C LEU A 388 -27.12 -6.02 -1.71
N SER A 389 -27.32 -5.38 -2.87
CA SER A 389 -28.66 -5.30 -3.48
C SER A 389 -29.20 -6.66 -3.91
N ARG A 390 -28.34 -7.57 -4.35
CA ARG A 390 -28.71 -8.97 -4.66
C ARG A 390 -29.20 -9.74 -3.42
N GLU A 391 -28.74 -9.33 -2.23
CA GLU A 391 -29.17 -9.90 -0.94
C GLU A 391 -30.47 -9.26 -0.40
N GLY A 392 -31.13 -8.41 -1.20
CA GLY A 392 -32.37 -7.72 -0.81
C GLY A 392 -32.15 -6.49 0.09
N ILE A 393 -30.95 -5.96 0.14
CA ILE A 393 -30.61 -4.76 0.92
C ILE A 393 -30.67 -3.55 -0.01
N ALA A 394 -31.50 -2.55 0.32
CA ALA A 394 -31.54 -1.32 -0.44
C ALA A 394 -30.32 -0.45 -0.05
N VAL A 395 -29.48 -0.06 -1.02
CA VAL A 395 -28.30 0.76 -0.78
C VAL A 395 -28.35 2.05 -1.59
N GLU A 396 -28.35 3.18 -0.91
CA GLU A 396 -28.15 4.50 -1.50
C GLU A 396 -26.65 4.82 -1.54
N LEU A 397 -26.02 4.67 -2.71
CA LEU A 397 -24.61 5.02 -2.89
C LEU A 397 -24.45 6.52 -3.15
N LYS A 398 -23.82 7.24 -2.22
CA LYS A 398 -23.47 8.66 -2.34
C LYS A 398 -22.00 8.82 -2.71
N LYS A 399 -21.74 9.33 -3.91
CA LYS A 399 -20.41 9.66 -4.42
C LYS A 399 -20.14 11.14 -4.13
N LEU A 400 -19.20 11.42 -3.23
CA LEU A 400 -18.96 12.76 -2.68
C LEU A 400 -17.56 13.25 -3.05
N PRO A 401 -17.38 14.54 -3.38
CA PRO A 401 -16.06 15.17 -3.36
C PRO A 401 -15.40 15.01 -1.98
N TRP A 402 -14.07 15.11 -1.91
CA TRP A 402 -13.32 14.84 -0.67
C TRP A 402 -13.82 15.64 0.55
N GLU A 403 -14.06 16.94 0.38
CA GLU A 403 -14.52 17.81 1.47
C GLU A 403 -15.89 17.38 2.01
N ASP A 404 -16.84 17.08 1.10
CA ASP A 404 -18.19 16.62 1.47
C ASP A 404 -18.14 15.21 2.07
N TYR A 405 -17.26 14.33 1.56
CA TYR A 405 -17.03 13.01 2.12
C TYR A 405 -16.52 13.09 3.57
N VAL A 406 -15.52 13.90 3.83
CA VAL A 406 -14.99 14.10 5.19
C VAL A 406 -16.05 14.72 6.11
N ALA A 407 -16.84 15.68 5.62
CA ALA A 407 -17.92 16.28 6.38
C ALA A 407 -19.03 15.26 6.73
N ALA A 408 -19.41 14.39 5.77
CA ALA A 408 -20.37 13.32 6.00
C ALA A 408 -19.87 12.32 7.05
N LEU A 409 -18.57 11.94 7.01
CA LEU A 409 -17.97 11.06 8.02
C LEU A 409 -17.96 11.72 9.41
N ALA A 410 -17.56 12.98 9.50
CA ALA A 410 -17.53 13.72 10.76
C ALA A 410 -18.94 13.96 11.34
N GLY A 411 -19.95 14.14 10.46
CA GLY A 411 -21.35 14.30 10.83
C GLY A 411 -22.08 12.99 11.14
N GLY A 412 -21.49 11.84 10.86
CA GLY A 412 -22.15 10.53 10.99
C GLY A 412 -23.27 10.32 9.96
N GLU A 413 -23.23 10.99 8.82
CA GLU A 413 -24.26 10.96 7.77
C GLU A 413 -24.09 9.76 6.83
N PHE A 414 -23.91 8.58 7.39
CA PHE A 414 -23.70 7.31 6.67
C PHE A 414 -24.14 6.13 7.54
N ASP A 415 -24.46 5.01 6.90
CA ASP A 415 -24.47 3.69 7.50
C ASP A 415 -23.15 2.96 7.19
N LEU A 416 -22.66 3.11 5.94
CA LEU A 416 -21.42 2.55 5.43
C LEU A 416 -20.55 3.65 4.83
N TYR A 417 -19.23 3.50 4.92
CA TYR A 417 -18.29 4.28 4.13
C TYR A 417 -17.15 3.41 3.61
N LEU A 418 -16.62 3.74 2.41
CA LEU A 418 -15.44 3.09 1.86
C LEU A 418 -14.21 3.92 2.23
N GLY A 419 -13.42 3.43 3.16
CA GLY A 419 -12.20 4.05 3.67
C GLY A 419 -10.93 3.41 3.14
N GLU A 420 -9.84 4.18 3.18
CA GLU A 420 -8.48 3.72 2.90
C GLU A 420 -7.55 4.25 3.97
N VAL A 421 -6.68 3.39 4.50
CA VAL A 421 -5.70 3.76 5.53
C VAL A 421 -4.36 3.10 5.25
N LYS A 422 -3.27 3.86 5.38
CA LYS A 422 -1.91 3.32 5.46
C LYS A 422 -1.60 3.04 6.92
N LEU A 423 -1.60 1.76 7.30
CA LEU A 423 -1.20 1.33 8.63
C LEU A 423 0.31 1.46 8.82
N THR A 424 0.75 1.54 10.06
CA THR A 424 2.16 1.37 10.43
C THR A 424 2.59 -0.09 10.19
N ALA A 425 3.89 -0.35 10.14
CA ALA A 425 4.40 -1.69 9.84
C ALA A 425 4.15 -2.71 10.98
N ASP A 426 3.83 -2.25 12.17
CA ASP A 426 3.36 -3.07 13.28
C ASP A 426 1.86 -3.37 13.23
N PHE A 427 1.15 -2.85 12.21
CA PHE A 427 -0.31 -2.99 12.02
C PHE A 427 -1.13 -2.54 13.22
N ASP A 428 -0.74 -1.42 13.82
CA ASP A 428 -1.52 -0.79 14.89
C ASP A 428 -2.88 -0.32 14.36
N LEU A 429 -3.95 -0.77 15.03
CA LEU A 429 -5.34 -0.46 14.69
C LEU A 429 -5.98 0.59 15.63
N THR A 430 -5.19 1.23 16.49
CA THR A 430 -5.68 2.20 17.48
C THR A 430 -6.51 3.30 16.85
N ALA A 431 -6.08 3.84 15.71
CA ALA A 431 -6.82 4.89 15.00
C ALA A 431 -8.24 4.49 14.58
N LEU A 432 -8.46 3.20 14.29
CA LEU A 432 -9.74 2.63 13.84
C LEU A 432 -10.62 2.13 14.99
N LEU A 433 -10.01 1.66 16.09
CA LEU A 433 -10.70 0.91 17.14
C LEU A 433 -10.83 1.67 18.46
N ALA A 434 -9.86 2.54 18.80
CA ALA A 434 -9.92 3.24 20.08
C ALA A 434 -11.08 4.24 20.13
N PRO A 435 -11.75 4.41 21.28
CA PRO A 435 -12.69 5.50 21.47
C PRO A 435 -12.02 6.85 21.20
N GLY A 436 -12.59 7.64 20.26
CA GLY A 436 -11.98 8.89 19.81
C GLY A 436 -10.77 8.72 18.86
N GLY A 437 -10.50 7.51 18.38
CA GLY A 437 -9.50 7.27 17.33
C GLY A 437 -9.81 8.09 16.08
N THR A 438 -8.78 8.61 15.42
CA THR A 438 -8.91 9.59 14.32
C THR A 438 -9.65 9.04 13.09
N LEU A 439 -9.74 7.73 12.95
CA LEU A 439 -10.45 7.04 11.86
C LEU A 439 -11.66 6.24 12.36
N ASN A 440 -12.00 6.33 13.65
CA ASN A 440 -13.16 5.67 14.23
C ASN A 440 -14.45 6.52 14.01
N TYR A 441 -14.75 6.82 12.75
CA TYR A 441 -15.92 7.65 12.39
C TYR A 441 -17.25 7.02 12.79
N GLY A 442 -17.30 5.69 12.89
CA GLY A 442 -18.48 4.95 13.36
C GLY A 442 -18.70 5.00 14.86
N ALA A 443 -17.82 5.67 15.60
CA ALA A 443 -17.84 5.79 17.06
C ALA A 443 -17.93 4.42 17.78
N PHE A 444 -17.25 3.41 17.24
CA PHE A 444 -17.17 2.09 17.84
C PHE A 444 -16.52 2.15 19.23
N ALA A 445 -17.10 1.46 20.19
CA ALA A 445 -16.59 1.31 21.54
C ALA A 445 -16.96 -0.06 22.10
N ASP A 446 -15.95 -0.88 22.40
CA ASP A 446 -16.09 -2.21 22.96
C ASP A 446 -14.89 -2.54 23.85
N GLY A 447 -15.14 -2.79 25.15
CA GLY A 447 -14.07 -2.97 26.13
C GLY A 447 -13.18 -4.18 25.82
N GLU A 448 -13.75 -5.31 25.41
CA GLU A 448 -13.00 -6.52 25.06
C GLU A 448 -12.08 -6.27 23.85
N THR A 449 -12.55 -5.52 22.86
CA THR A 449 -11.72 -5.14 21.72
C THR A 449 -10.54 -4.25 22.15
N GLN A 450 -10.75 -3.32 23.10
CA GLN A 450 -9.67 -2.48 23.63
C GLN A 450 -8.62 -3.29 24.39
N ASP A 451 -9.06 -4.24 25.23
CA ASP A 451 -8.15 -5.09 25.99
C ASP A 451 -7.33 -6.00 25.04
N LEU A 452 -7.95 -6.55 24.00
CA LEU A 452 -7.27 -7.37 22.99
C LEU A 452 -6.33 -6.54 22.11
N LEU A 453 -6.68 -5.29 21.78
CA LEU A 453 -5.79 -4.39 21.07
C LEU A 453 -4.54 -4.05 21.90
N ALA A 454 -4.74 -3.74 23.18
CA ALA A 454 -3.62 -3.49 24.09
C ALA A 454 -2.71 -4.72 24.25
N ALA A 455 -3.30 -5.92 24.39
CA ALA A 455 -2.56 -7.17 24.44
C ALA A 455 -1.79 -7.47 23.14
N TYR A 456 -2.39 -7.19 21.97
CA TYR A 456 -1.73 -7.33 20.67
C TYR A 456 -0.52 -6.39 20.52
N LEU A 457 -0.67 -5.13 20.91
CA LEU A 457 0.42 -4.14 20.84
C LEU A 457 1.55 -4.50 21.81
N ALA A 458 1.22 -4.94 23.02
CA ALA A 458 2.19 -5.31 24.05
C ALA A 458 2.92 -6.64 23.76
N ALA A 459 2.35 -7.52 22.93
CA ALA A 459 2.88 -8.86 22.69
C ALA A 459 4.26 -8.82 22.04
N ASP A 460 5.18 -9.60 22.58
CA ASP A 460 6.50 -9.86 21.99
C ASP A 460 6.40 -10.74 20.72
N ALA A 461 7.53 -10.97 20.08
CA ALA A 461 7.57 -11.78 18.86
C ALA A 461 6.99 -13.19 19.02
N ALA A 462 7.11 -13.80 20.19
CA ALA A 462 6.63 -15.16 20.46
C ALA A 462 5.10 -15.21 20.62
N GLY A 463 4.52 -14.24 21.32
CA GLY A 463 3.09 -14.17 21.63
C GLY A 463 2.25 -13.42 20.57
N ARG A 464 2.90 -12.63 19.70
CA ARG A 464 2.21 -11.69 18.83
C ARG A 464 1.22 -12.32 17.86
N SER A 465 1.54 -13.48 17.30
CA SER A 465 0.63 -14.19 16.37
C SER A 465 -0.66 -14.64 17.05
N GLU A 466 -0.58 -15.13 18.29
CA GLU A 466 -1.74 -15.53 19.07
C GLU A 466 -2.61 -14.34 19.46
N ALA A 467 -1.97 -13.26 19.95
CA ALA A 467 -2.66 -12.03 20.32
C ALA A 467 -3.33 -11.37 19.09
N ALA A 468 -2.67 -11.35 17.94
CA ALA A 468 -3.25 -10.88 16.68
C ALA A 468 -4.50 -11.66 16.28
N GLN A 469 -4.45 -12.99 16.34
CA GLN A 469 -5.59 -13.83 16.01
C GLN A 469 -6.76 -13.65 16.98
N ALA A 470 -6.49 -13.43 18.27
CA ALA A 470 -7.52 -13.12 19.25
C ALA A 470 -8.23 -11.81 18.93
N LEU A 471 -7.46 -10.76 18.64
CA LEU A 471 -7.99 -9.45 18.22
C LEU A 471 -8.79 -9.56 16.91
N TYR A 472 -8.27 -10.27 15.90
CA TYR A 472 -8.96 -10.38 14.59
C TYR A 472 -10.26 -11.16 14.68
N ARG A 473 -10.35 -12.20 15.52
CA ARG A 473 -11.62 -12.91 15.81
C ARG A 473 -12.64 -11.96 16.45
N GLN A 474 -12.19 -11.12 17.38
CA GLN A 474 -13.05 -10.13 18.03
C GLN A 474 -13.53 -9.07 17.03
N ILE A 475 -12.65 -8.55 16.18
CA ILE A 475 -13.02 -7.64 15.10
C ILE A 475 -14.05 -8.30 14.16
N ALA A 476 -13.86 -9.56 13.78
CA ALA A 476 -14.82 -10.28 12.97
C ALA A 476 -16.18 -10.49 13.67
N ARG A 477 -16.19 -10.64 14.99
CA ARG A 477 -17.40 -10.80 15.81
C ARG A 477 -18.17 -9.50 15.98
N THR A 478 -17.48 -8.39 16.20
CA THR A 478 -18.10 -7.08 16.48
C THR A 478 -18.28 -6.23 15.20
N ALA A 479 -17.51 -6.54 14.15
CA ALA A 479 -17.49 -5.89 12.86
C ALA A 479 -17.53 -4.34 12.93
N PRO A 480 -16.55 -3.68 13.58
CA PRO A 480 -16.47 -2.22 13.58
C PRO A 480 -16.16 -1.66 12.18
N PHE A 481 -15.45 -2.42 11.39
CA PHE A 481 -15.16 -2.24 9.98
C PHE A 481 -14.89 -3.62 9.34
N THR A 482 -14.86 -3.66 8.02
CA THR A 482 -14.55 -4.88 7.26
C THR A 482 -13.43 -4.61 6.27
N PRO A 483 -12.27 -5.28 6.37
CA PRO A 483 -11.22 -5.22 5.36
C PRO A 483 -11.69 -5.75 4.01
N ILE A 484 -11.25 -5.11 2.92
CA ILE A 484 -11.55 -5.52 1.54
C ILE A 484 -10.28 -6.03 0.84
N CYS A 485 -9.24 -5.22 0.80
CA CYS A 485 -7.94 -5.59 0.22
C CYS A 485 -6.83 -4.73 0.77
N PHE A 486 -5.59 -5.17 0.57
CA PHE A 486 -4.39 -4.36 0.72
C PHE A 486 -3.85 -4.02 -0.67
N LYS A 487 -3.59 -2.74 -0.91
CA LYS A 487 -3.03 -2.28 -2.19
C LYS A 487 -1.58 -2.70 -2.33
N SER A 488 -1.16 -2.89 -3.57
CA SER A 488 0.26 -2.98 -3.94
C SER A 488 0.72 -1.65 -4.54
N TRP A 489 1.98 -1.33 -4.35
CA TRP A 489 2.68 -0.36 -5.18
C TRP A 489 3.59 -1.09 -6.15
N SER A 490 4.11 -0.37 -7.15
CA SER A 490 4.89 -0.97 -8.21
C SER A 490 6.20 -0.23 -8.42
N VAL A 491 7.25 -0.97 -8.75
CA VAL A 491 8.42 -0.45 -9.44
C VAL A 491 8.23 -0.71 -10.92
N LEU A 492 8.38 0.32 -11.74
CA LEU A 492 8.40 0.21 -13.19
C LEU A 492 9.83 0.36 -13.67
N THR A 493 10.28 -0.54 -14.55
CA THR A 493 11.63 -0.49 -15.12
C THR A 493 11.61 -0.92 -16.59
N HIS A 494 12.56 -0.44 -17.38
CA HIS A 494 12.67 -0.87 -18.76
C HIS A 494 13.22 -2.29 -18.85
N TRP A 495 12.74 -3.04 -19.85
CA TRP A 495 13.10 -4.42 -20.07
C TRP A 495 14.61 -4.64 -20.09
N GLY A 496 15.08 -5.56 -19.26
CA GLY A 496 16.48 -5.94 -19.17
C GLY A 496 17.42 -4.91 -18.53
N LYS A 497 16.91 -3.81 -17.99
CA LYS A 497 17.74 -2.80 -17.28
C LYS A 497 18.29 -3.33 -15.97
N ILE A 498 17.48 -4.10 -15.25
CA ILE A 498 17.86 -4.63 -13.95
C ILE A 498 17.09 -5.92 -13.65
N ALA A 499 17.72 -6.84 -12.94
CA ALA A 499 17.08 -8.05 -12.42
C ALA A 499 17.43 -8.25 -10.95
N GLY A 500 16.61 -9.04 -10.25
CA GLY A 500 16.78 -9.31 -8.83
C GLY A 500 16.20 -8.23 -7.92
N LEU A 501 15.22 -7.45 -8.42
CA LEU A 501 14.46 -6.52 -7.62
C LEU A 501 13.65 -7.27 -6.55
N ASN A 502 13.68 -6.77 -5.32
CA ASN A 502 12.83 -7.23 -4.22
C ASN A 502 12.31 -6.01 -3.44
N PRO A 503 11.51 -5.13 -4.08
CA PRO A 503 11.10 -3.88 -3.46
C PRO A 503 10.19 -4.11 -2.27
N THR A 504 10.35 -3.28 -1.23
CA THR A 504 9.43 -3.20 -0.10
C THR A 504 8.79 -1.80 -0.05
N GLN A 505 7.73 -1.67 0.74
CA GLN A 505 7.05 -0.37 0.90
C GLN A 505 7.97 0.72 1.45
N GLN A 506 8.95 0.35 2.27
CA GLN A 506 9.87 1.27 2.93
C GLN A 506 11.16 1.48 2.13
N ASN A 507 11.56 0.47 1.37
CA ASN A 507 12.79 0.50 0.60
C ASN A 507 12.63 -0.24 -0.73
N VAL A 508 12.44 0.51 -1.81
CA VAL A 508 12.34 -0.10 -3.16
C VAL A 508 13.66 -0.69 -3.64
N PHE A 509 14.75 -0.36 -2.97
CA PHE A 509 16.10 -0.89 -3.23
C PHE A 509 16.48 -2.01 -2.24
N TYR A 510 15.50 -2.60 -1.52
CA TYR A 510 15.76 -3.68 -0.57
C TYR A 510 16.53 -4.83 -1.25
N GLY A 511 17.59 -5.31 -0.59
CA GLY A 511 18.44 -6.37 -1.13
C GLY A 511 19.25 -5.97 -2.38
N PHE A 512 19.47 -4.68 -2.60
CA PHE A 512 20.04 -4.13 -3.82
C PHE A 512 21.47 -4.65 -4.14
N SER A 513 22.22 -5.10 -3.15
CA SER A 513 23.51 -5.79 -3.37
C SER A 513 23.39 -7.05 -4.22
N ASN A 514 22.19 -7.63 -4.34
CA ASN A 514 21.89 -8.80 -5.18
C ASN A 514 21.42 -8.43 -6.60
N TRP A 515 21.25 -7.14 -6.87
CA TRP A 515 20.78 -6.68 -8.17
C TRP A 515 21.77 -7.04 -9.27
N LYS A 516 21.24 -7.32 -10.45
CA LYS A 516 22.02 -7.62 -11.64
C LYS A 516 21.67 -6.56 -12.69
N PRO A 517 22.48 -5.50 -12.81
CA PRO A 517 22.29 -4.52 -13.88
C PRO A 517 22.34 -5.21 -15.23
N GLY A 518 21.50 -4.76 -16.16
CA GLY A 518 21.50 -5.23 -17.54
C GLY A 518 22.85 -4.96 -18.21
N ARG A 519 23.25 -5.84 -19.10
CA ARG A 519 24.49 -5.71 -19.85
C ARG A 519 24.29 -4.84 -21.07
#